data_4eb2a18d0b23d2cb4b4bfa7c22de3b80
#
_entry.id   4eb2a18d0b23d2cb4b4bfa7c22de3b80
#
_cell.length_a   1.000
_cell.length_b   1.000
_cell.length_c   1.000
_cell.angle_alpha   90.00
_cell.angle_beta   90.00
_cell.angle_gamma   90.00
#
_symmetry.space_group_name_H-M   'P 1'
#
loop_
_entity.id
_entity.type
_entity.pdbx_description
1 polymer ?
#
loop_
_entity_poly.entity_id
_entity_poly.type
_entity_poly.pdbx_seq_one_letter_code
_entity_poly.pdbx_strand_id
1 'polypeptide(L)' 'EDNPTEVKITFDRLKKSGFDDIDINKLIGQCVSVELFEIISSGKPYNDERYVKNLKKLPKSPI' A
#
# COMPACT_ATOMS: atom_id res chain seq x y z
N GLU A 1 -5.70 -13.31 9.24
CA GLU A 1 -5.86 -13.20 8.81
C GLU A 1 -5.89 -12.47 7.90
N ASP A 2 -6.10 -11.94 7.84
CA ASP A 2 -6.41 -11.45 6.87
C ASP A 2 -5.91 -10.29 6.42
N ASN A 3 -5.85 -9.97 5.27
CA ASN A 3 -5.47 -8.76 4.69
C ASN A 3 -6.31 -7.71 5.17
N PRO A 4 -5.77 -6.52 5.39
CA PRO A 4 -6.58 -5.40 5.78
C PRO A 4 -7.63 -5.13 4.72
N THR A 5 -8.81 -4.83 5.16
CA THR A 5 -9.89 -4.45 4.28
C THR A 5 -9.48 -3.29 3.38
N GLU A 6 -8.60 -2.45 3.87
CA GLU A 6 -8.14 -1.29 3.14
C GLU A 6 -7.45 -1.64 1.83
N VAL A 7 -6.80 -2.80 1.76
CA VAL A 7 -6.17 -3.22 0.52
C VAL A 7 -7.23 -3.42 -0.56
N LYS A 8 -8.30 -4.10 -0.20
CA LYS A 8 -9.38 -4.34 -1.15
C LYS A 8 -10.08 -3.04 -1.53
N ILE A 9 -10.33 -2.19 -0.56
CA ILE A 9 -10.96 -0.90 -0.82
C ILE A 9 -10.10 -0.08 -1.77
N THR A 10 -8.79 -0.07 -1.54
CA THR A 10 -7.86 0.68 -2.37
C THR A 10 -7.85 0.11 -3.79
N PHE A 11 -7.81 -1.21 -3.91
CA PHE A 11 -7.83 -1.86 -5.21
C PHE A 11 -9.06 -1.45 -5.99
N ASP A 12 -10.24 -1.55 -5.36
CA ASP A 12 -11.49 -1.20 -6.02
C ASP A 12 -11.52 0.27 -6.41
N ARG A 13 -11.03 1.15 -5.54
CA ARG A 13 -11.02 2.57 -5.79
C ARG A 13 -10.16 2.91 -7.00
N LEU A 14 -8.97 2.32 -7.07
CA LEU A 14 -8.06 2.60 -8.17
C LEU A 14 -8.59 2.01 -9.47
N LYS A 15 -9.24 0.86 -9.39
CA LYS A 15 -9.85 0.25 -10.55
C LYS A 15 -10.89 1.18 -11.16
N LYS A 16 -11.72 1.77 -10.30
CA LYS A 16 -12.74 2.72 -10.74
C LYS A 16 -12.13 3.99 -11.33
N SER A 17 -10.92 4.31 -10.91
CA SER A 17 -10.23 5.49 -11.43
C SER A 17 -9.55 5.23 -12.78
N GLY A 18 -9.58 4.00 -13.26
CA GLY A 18 -9.05 3.69 -14.58
C GLY A 18 -7.72 2.96 -14.58
N PHE A 19 -7.19 2.60 -13.43
CA PHE A 19 -5.94 1.84 -13.37
C PHE A 19 -6.25 0.37 -13.61
N ASP A 20 -5.34 -0.33 -14.30
CA ASP A 20 -5.51 -1.76 -14.48
C ASP A 20 -4.88 -2.52 -13.31
N ASP A 21 -5.10 -3.84 -13.30
CA ASP A 21 -4.65 -4.67 -12.19
C ASP A 21 -3.13 -4.60 -11.98
N ILE A 22 -2.38 -4.57 -13.07
CA ILE A 22 -0.94 -4.54 -12.97
C ILE A 22 -0.47 -3.26 -12.34
N ASP A 23 -1.03 -2.13 -12.76
CA ASP A 23 -0.66 -0.84 -12.19
C ASP A 23 -1.04 -0.74 -10.72
N ILE A 24 -2.23 -1.23 -10.38
CA ILE A 24 -2.67 -1.21 -8.99
C ILE A 24 -1.75 -2.05 -8.12
N ASN A 25 -1.38 -3.22 -8.59
CA ASN A 25 -0.48 -4.08 -7.83
C ASN A 25 0.88 -3.44 -7.63
N LYS A 26 1.38 -2.71 -8.63
CA LYS A 26 2.63 -1.99 -8.48
C LYS A 26 2.54 -0.90 -7.43
N LEU A 27 1.44 -0.16 -7.43
CA LEU A 27 1.25 0.91 -6.47
C LEU A 27 1.15 0.36 -5.04
N ILE A 28 0.37 -0.69 -4.86
CA ILE A 28 0.25 -1.32 -3.55
C ILE A 28 1.59 -1.90 -3.12
N GLY A 29 2.32 -2.49 -4.05
CA GLY A 29 3.64 -3.04 -3.76
C GLY A 29 4.62 -1.99 -3.27
N GLN A 30 4.50 -0.76 -3.74
CA GLN A 30 5.34 0.32 -3.25
C GLN A 30 5.09 0.58 -1.77
N CYS A 31 3.83 0.51 -1.35
CA CYS A 31 3.50 0.71 0.06
C CYS A 31 4.10 -0.40 0.91
N VAL A 32 4.06 -1.64 0.41
CA VAL A 32 4.67 -2.77 1.12
C VAL A 32 6.18 -2.58 1.21
N SER A 33 6.78 -2.14 0.12
CA SER A 33 8.24 -1.93 0.09
C SER A 33 8.69 -0.90 1.11
N VAL A 34 7.91 0.16 1.28
CA VAL A 34 8.25 1.17 2.28
C VAL A 34 8.28 0.56 3.67
N GLU A 35 7.30 -0.29 4.00
CA GLU A 35 7.26 -0.92 5.31
C GLU A 35 8.43 -1.88 5.50
N LEU A 36 8.74 -2.67 4.47
CA LEU A 36 9.87 -3.59 4.54
C LEU A 36 11.17 -2.84 4.73
N PHE A 37 11.34 -1.75 4.00
CA PHE A 37 12.54 -0.95 4.12
C PHE A 37 12.72 -0.41 5.54
N GLU A 38 11.63 0.07 6.14
CA GLU A 38 11.69 0.59 7.50
C GLU A 38 12.03 -0.50 8.51
N ILE A 39 11.46 -1.68 8.34
CA ILE A 39 11.75 -2.79 9.24
C ILE A 39 13.22 -3.16 9.15
N ILE A 40 13.76 -3.26 7.95
CA ILE A 40 15.14 -3.65 7.75
C ILE A 40 16.11 -2.57 8.18
N SER A 41 15.81 -1.31 7.84
CA SER A 41 16.73 -0.21 8.11
C SER A 41 16.74 0.22 9.55
N SER A 42 15.57 0.27 10.17
CA SER A 42 15.45 0.83 11.51
C SER A 42 15.18 -0.20 12.58
N GLY A 43 14.89 -1.43 12.17
CA GLY A 43 14.54 -2.48 13.11
C GLY A 43 13.21 -2.25 13.80
N LYS A 44 12.38 -1.35 13.26
CA LYS A 44 11.09 -1.06 13.85
C LYS A 44 10.06 -2.08 13.40
N PRO A 45 9.05 -2.35 14.23
CA PRO A 45 8.01 -3.29 13.83
C PRO A 45 7.13 -2.69 12.74
N TYR A 46 6.40 -3.58 12.08
CA TYR A 46 5.45 -3.20 11.06
C TYR A 46 4.44 -2.20 11.61
N ASN A 47 4.13 -1.18 10.82
CA ASN A 47 3.21 -0.12 11.24
C ASN A 47 1.99 -0.11 10.35
N ASP A 48 0.90 -0.67 10.86
CA ASP A 48 -0.37 -0.75 10.14
C ASP A 48 -0.90 0.62 9.76
N GLU A 49 -0.81 1.56 10.68
CA GLU A 49 -1.36 2.89 10.42
C GLU A 49 -0.66 3.57 9.27
N ARG A 50 0.66 3.45 9.21
CA ARG A 50 1.41 4.05 8.11
C ARG A 50 1.09 3.37 6.80
N TYR A 51 0.97 2.05 6.82
CA TYR A 51 0.65 1.29 5.63
C TYR A 51 -0.72 1.70 5.08
N VAL A 52 -1.72 1.77 5.94
CA VAL A 52 -3.07 2.17 5.55
C VAL A 52 -3.06 3.61 5.04
N LYS A 53 -2.32 4.48 5.69
CA LYS A 53 -2.21 5.87 5.26
C LYS A 53 -1.64 5.97 3.86
N ASN A 54 -0.60 5.18 3.58
CA ASN A 54 -0.01 5.17 2.25
C ASN A 54 -0.96 4.62 1.21
N LEU A 55 -1.73 3.60 1.56
CA LEU A 55 -2.74 3.08 0.65
C LEU A 55 -3.77 4.15 0.29
N LYS A 56 -4.17 4.94 1.26
CA LYS A 56 -5.15 5.99 1.02
C LYS A 56 -4.62 7.10 0.15
N LYS A 57 -3.31 7.29 0.12
CA LYS A 57 -2.70 8.32 -0.71
C LYS A 57 -2.54 7.92 -2.17
N LEU A 58 -2.64 6.63 -2.45
CA LEU A 58 -2.50 6.20 -3.82
C LEU A 58 -3.52 6.88 -4.72
N PRO A 59 -3.19 7.18 -5.97
CA PRO A 59 -1.97 6.75 -6.69
C PRO A 59 -0.71 7.55 -6.42
N LYS A 60 -0.71 8.44 -5.46
CA LYS A 60 0.50 9.16 -5.13
C LYS A 60 1.53 8.18 -4.58
N SER A 61 2.77 8.32 -5.04
CA SER A 61 3.83 7.46 -4.56
C SER A 61 4.11 7.72 -3.08
N PRO A 62 4.32 6.69 -2.27
CA PRO A 62 4.68 6.88 -0.87
C PRO A 62 6.14 7.25 -0.67
N ILE A 63 6.90 7.26 -1.74
CA ILE A 63 8.33 7.56 -1.67
C ILE A 63 8.59 8.98 -2.13
#